data_28a437fe18600f10762366c43eddd20d
#
_entry.id   28a437fe18600f10762366c43eddd20d
#
_cell.length_a   1.000
_cell.length_b   1.000
_cell.length_c   1.000
_cell.angle_alpha   90.00
_cell.angle_beta   90.00
_cell.angle_gamma   90.00
#
_symmetry.space_group_name_H-M   'P 1'
#
loop_
_entity.id
_entity.type
_entity.pdbx_description
1 polymer ?
#
loop_
_entity_poly.entity_id
_entity_poly.type
_entity_poly.pdbx_seq_one_letter_code
_entity_poly.pdbx_strand_id
1 'polypeptide(L)'
;LESFKETQIAELERISGINSEQAKDYILDTVKEEVQHETAVMIKEMESEAKQEADKKAKEIIASAIQRCAADHVAETTVSVVNLPNDEMKGRIIGREGRNIRTLEQLTGINFIIDDTPEAVILSGYDAMKREIARIALEKLIIDGRVHPARIEEMVEKARKEVESIIKEEGESASFETGVHGLHPELIRLLGKMKYRTS
;
A
#
# COMPACT_ATOMS: atom_id res chain seq x y z
N LEU A 1 10.28 78.59 -23.64
CA LEU A 1 10.54 77.11 -23.56
C LEU A 1 9.34 76.28 -24.01
N GLU A 2 8.11 76.68 -23.64
CA GLU A 2 6.89 75.97 -24.07
C GLU A 2 6.64 76.11 -25.58
N SER A 3 6.74 77.30 -26.12
CA SER A 3 6.56 77.53 -27.57
C SER A 3 7.58 76.77 -28.44
N PHE A 4 8.78 76.52 -27.96
CA PHE A 4 9.80 75.73 -28.65
C PHE A 4 9.44 74.23 -28.68
N LYS A 5 8.89 73.71 -27.58
CA LYS A 5 8.40 72.36 -27.50
C LYS A 5 7.18 72.12 -28.45
N GLU A 6 6.25 73.03 -28.46
CA GLU A 6 5.09 72.99 -29.37
C GLU A 6 5.52 72.99 -30.85
N THR A 7 6.53 73.79 -31.21
CA THR A 7 7.06 73.81 -32.58
C THR A 7 7.77 72.49 -32.94
N GLN A 8 8.51 71.91 -32.00
CA GLN A 8 9.17 70.62 -32.21
C GLN A 8 8.15 69.48 -32.33
N ILE A 9 7.10 69.48 -31.54
CA ILE A 9 6.04 68.49 -31.60
C ILE A 9 5.32 68.60 -32.94
N ALA A 10 4.95 69.79 -33.38
CA ALA A 10 4.29 70.01 -34.67
C ALA A 10 5.15 69.58 -35.86
N GLU A 11 6.48 69.78 -35.82
CA GLU A 11 7.40 69.30 -36.84
C GLU A 11 7.56 67.77 -36.84
N LEU A 12 7.58 67.14 -35.64
CA LEU A 12 7.59 65.67 -35.49
C LEU A 12 6.29 65.05 -36.02
N GLU A 13 5.14 65.65 -35.73
CA GLU A 13 3.83 65.22 -36.26
C GLU A 13 3.80 65.32 -37.80
N ARG A 14 4.38 66.39 -38.35
CA ARG A 14 4.45 66.57 -39.81
C ARG A 14 5.36 65.55 -40.49
N ILE A 15 6.45 65.15 -39.88
CA ILE A 15 7.43 64.20 -40.44
C ILE A 15 6.99 62.75 -40.25
N SER A 16 6.40 62.41 -39.11
CA SER A 16 5.96 61.06 -38.78
C SER A 16 4.58 60.70 -39.39
N GLY A 17 3.80 61.71 -39.73
CA GLY A 17 2.40 61.50 -40.20
C GLY A 17 1.43 61.01 -39.11
N ILE A 18 1.87 61.04 -37.85
CA ILE A 18 1.13 60.57 -36.69
C ILE A 18 0.98 61.71 -35.70
N ASN A 19 -0.21 62.01 -35.24
CA ASN A 19 -0.42 63.07 -34.25
C ASN A 19 -0.01 62.53 -32.83
N SER A 20 0.15 63.44 -31.87
CA SER A 20 0.57 63.13 -30.51
C SER A 20 -0.36 62.16 -29.81
N GLU A 21 -1.64 62.17 -30.10
CA GLU A 21 -2.66 61.29 -29.53
C GLU A 21 -2.55 59.86 -30.11
N GLN A 22 -2.35 59.73 -31.40
CA GLN A 22 -2.11 58.45 -32.09
C GLN A 22 -0.79 57.80 -31.66
N ALA A 23 0.28 58.59 -31.45
CA ALA A 23 1.54 58.09 -30.93
C ALA A 23 1.41 57.55 -29.49
N LYS A 24 0.61 58.25 -28.67
CA LYS A 24 0.31 57.82 -27.30
C LYS A 24 -0.48 56.50 -27.29
N ASP A 25 -1.49 56.40 -28.13
CA ASP A 25 -2.31 55.16 -28.22
C ASP A 25 -1.46 53.99 -28.72
N TYR A 26 -0.60 54.20 -29.72
CA TYR A 26 0.30 53.15 -30.21
C TYR A 26 1.26 52.66 -29.14
N ILE A 27 1.87 53.58 -28.35
CA ILE A 27 2.76 53.20 -27.24
C ILE A 27 1.96 52.42 -26.17
N LEU A 28 0.77 52.89 -25.82
CA LEU A 28 -0.08 52.20 -24.83
C LEU A 28 -0.47 50.80 -25.28
N ASP A 29 -0.81 50.61 -26.53
CA ASP A 29 -1.15 49.30 -27.06
C ASP A 29 0.08 48.37 -27.11
N THR A 30 1.23 48.85 -27.54
CA THR A 30 2.48 48.08 -27.53
C THR A 30 2.88 47.65 -26.10
N VAL A 31 2.84 48.57 -25.16
CA VAL A 31 3.15 48.27 -23.74
C VAL A 31 2.13 47.31 -23.16
N LYS A 32 0.87 47.44 -23.51
CA LYS A 32 -0.17 46.52 -23.05
C LYS A 32 0.02 45.11 -23.58
N GLU A 33 0.41 44.93 -24.84
CA GLU A 33 0.71 43.65 -25.44
C GLU A 33 1.95 43.01 -24.78
N GLU A 34 3.05 43.78 -24.55
CA GLU A 34 4.25 43.31 -23.85
C GLU A 34 3.92 42.85 -22.43
N VAL A 35 3.21 43.67 -21.65
CA VAL A 35 2.80 43.36 -20.29
C VAL A 35 1.89 42.14 -20.23
N GLN A 36 0.96 41.98 -21.19
CA GLN A 36 0.11 40.79 -21.27
C GLN A 36 0.95 39.53 -21.54
N HIS A 37 1.91 39.61 -22.45
CA HIS A 37 2.81 38.49 -22.75
C HIS A 37 3.66 38.11 -21.57
N GLU A 38 4.33 39.05 -20.91
CA GLU A 38 5.15 38.83 -19.72
C GLU A 38 4.32 38.23 -18.57
N THR A 39 3.11 38.77 -18.36
CA THR A 39 2.21 38.26 -17.34
C THR A 39 1.79 36.80 -17.63
N ALA A 40 1.48 36.49 -18.89
CA ALA A 40 1.13 35.12 -19.28
C ALA A 40 2.28 34.12 -19.07
N VAL A 41 3.52 34.54 -19.37
CA VAL A 41 4.72 33.72 -19.11
C VAL A 41 4.90 33.51 -17.61
N MET A 42 4.81 34.58 -16.82
CA MET A 42 4.96 34.52 -15.36
C MET A 42 3.90 33.60 -14.72
N ILE A 43 2.64 33.72 -15.13
CA ILE A 43 1.57 32.84 -14.64
C ILE A 43 1.90 31.38 -14.96
N LYS A 44 2.34 31.07 -16.18
CA LYS A 44 2.66 29.71 -16.58
C LYS A 44 3.84 29.12 -15.78
N GLU A 45 4.85 29.93 -15.49
CA GLU A 45 5.99 29.54 -14.64
C GLU A 45 5.52 29.27 -13.22
N MET A 46 4.75 30.18 -12.63
CA MET A 46 4.19 30.01 -11.27
C MET A 46 3.28 28.78 -11.16
N GLU A 47 2.45 28.51 -12.15
CA GLU A 47 1.60 27.30 -12.21
C GLU A 47 2.47 26.02 -12.26
N SER A 48 3.53 26.03 -13.07
CA SER A 48 4.46 24.90 -13.18
C SER A 48 5.19 24.62 -11.87
N GLU A 49 5.72 25.66 -11.23
CA GLU A 49 6.38 25.56 -9.93
C GLU A 49 5.43 25.08 -8.83
N ALA A 50 4.23 25.67 -8.77
CA ALA A 50 3.21 25.27 -7.79
C ALA A 50 2.80 23.80 -7.96
N LYS A 51 2.67 23.30 -9.19
CA LYS A 51 2.38 21.90 -9.48
C LYS A 51 3.50 20.97 -9.04
N GLN A 52 4.76 21.33 -9.33
CA GLN A 52 5.92 20.53 -8.90
C GLN A 52 6.03 20.47 -7.37
N GLU A 53 5.81 21.60 -6.69
CA GLU A 53 5.84 21.65 -5.22
C GLU A 53 4.69 20.84 -4.61
N ALA A 54 3.48 20.91 -5.20
CA ALA A 54 2.34 20.12 -4.75
C ALA A 54 2.59 18.62 -4.93
N ASP A 55 3.15 18.17 -6.05
CA ASP A 55 3.51 16.78 -6.31
C ASP A 55 4.56 16.27 -5.32
N LYS A 56 5.56 17.11 -5.00
CA LYS A 56 6.59 16.78 -4.01
C LYS A 56 5.99 16.63 -2.61
N LYS A 57 5.17 17.59 -2.18
CA LYS A 57 4.49 17.53 -0.89
C LYS A 57 3.53 16.34 -0.77
N ALA A 58 2.80 16.03 -1.84
CA ALA A 58 1.93 14.86 -1.88
C ALA A 58 2.71 13.55 -1.67
N LYS A 59 3.84 13.38 -2.33
CA LYS A 59 4.71 12.21 -2.15
C LYS A 59 5.25 12.12 -0.72
N GLU A 60 5.67 13.22 -0.12
CA GLU A 60 6.15 13.27 1.27
C GLU A 60 5.05 12.88 2.27
N ILE A 61 3.83 13.39 2.07
CA ILE A 61 2.68 13.07 2.91
C ILE A 61 2.32 11.59 2.79
N ILE A 62 2.26 11.05 1.58
CA ILE A 62 1.96 9.64 1.33
C ILE A 62 3.04 8.75 1.96
N ALA A 63 4.32 9.05 1.76
CA ALA A 63 5.41 8.29 2.35
C ALA A 63 5.36 8.30 3.89
N SER A 64 5.09 9.46 4.49
CA SER A 64 4.92 9.59 5.94
C SER A 64 3.70 8.84 6.46
N ALA A 65 2.58 8.86 5.73
CA ALA A 65 1.39 8.11 6.07
C ALA A 65 1.65 6.59 6.03
N ILE A 66 2.29 6.11 4.95
CA ILE A 66 2.69 4.69 4.80
C ILE A 66 3.61 4.28 5.96
N GLN A 67 4.61 5.06 6.31
CA GLN A 67 5.52 4.75 7.42
C GLN A 67 4.79 4.63 8.77
N ARG A 68 3.80 5.49 9.05
CA ARG A 68 3.01 5.42 10.28
C ARG A 68 2.07 4.22 10.31
N CYS A 69 1.40 3.94 9.19
CA CYS A 69 0.42 2.86 9.13
C CYS A 69 1.06 1.48 8.89
N ALA A 70 2.29 1.43 8.34
CA ALA A 70 2.94 0.17 7.98
C ALA A 70 3.20 -0.72 9.20
N ALA A 71 3.62 -0.16 10.34
CA ALA A 71 3.89 -0.92 11.54
C ALA A 71 2.61 -1.59 12.09
N ASP A 72 1.53 -0.84 12.19
CA ASP A 72 0.24 -1.33 12.69
C ASP A 72 -0.38 -2.34 11.71
N HIS A 73 -0.36 -2.04 10.42
CA HIS A 73 -0.88 -2.92 9.38
C HIS A 73 -0.08 -4.23 9.27
N VAL A 74 1.24 -4.18 9.38
CA VAL A 74 2.09 -5.37 9.40
C VAL A 74 1.76 -6.23 10.63
N ALA A 75 1.58 -5.65 11.81
CA ALA A 75 1.20 -6.38 13.01
C ALA A 75 -0.15 -7.09 12.84
N GLU A 76 -1.18 -6.40 12.32
CA GLU A 76 -2.50 -7.02 12.07
C GLU A 76 -2.49 -8.11 11.01
N THR A 77 -1.71 -7.93 9.94
CA THR A 77 -1.76 -8.83 8.77
C THR A 77 -0.78 -9.98 8.84
N THR A 78 0.26 -9.92 9.67
CA THR A 78 1.32 -10.93 9.74
C THR A 78 1.29 -11.80 11.00
N VAL A 79 0.39 -11.54 11.92
CA VAL A 79 0.30 -12.24 13.20
C VAL A 79 -1.04 -12.96 13.34
N SER A 80 -1.01 -14.16 13.89
CA SER A 80 -2.20 -14.91 14.32
C SER A 80 -1.97 -15.42 15.74
N VAL A 81 -3.01 -15.33 16.58
CA VAL A 81 -2.93 -15.79 17.97
C VAL A 81 -3.69 -17.10 18.12
N VAL A 82 -3.08 -18.09 18.78
CA VAL A 82 -3.72 -19.37 19.12
C VAL A 82 -3.82 -19.46 20.64
N ASN A 83 -5.04 -19.62 21.14
CA ASN A 83 -5.29 -19.78 22.56
C ASN A 83 -4.97 -21.21 23.02
N LEU A 84 -4.33 -21.29 24.18
CA LEU A 84 -4.00 -22.54 24.83
C LEU A 84 -4.96 -22.82 25.98
N PRO A 85 -5.28 -24.09 26.26
CA PRO A 85 -6.14 -24.44 27.40
C PRO A 85 -5.50 -24.19 28.77
N ASN A 86 -4.17 -24.15 28.80
CA ASN A 86 -3.36 -23.85 29.99
C ASN A 86 -1.92 -23.55 29.61
N ASP A 87 -1.15 -22.92 30.52
CA ASP A 87 0.26 -22.59 30.27
C ASP A 87 1.21 -23.82 30.24
N GLU A 88 0.81 -24.96 30.79
CA GLU A 88 1.61 -26.18 30.67
C GLU A 88 1.79 -26.64 29.23
N MET A 89 0.81 -26.30 28.36
CA MET A 89 0.89 -26.61 26.95
C MET A 89 2.03 -25.87 26.25
N LYS A 90 2.43 -24.67 26.72
CA LYS A 90 3.61 -23.95 26.22
C LYS A 90 4.88 -24.81 26.31
N GLY A 91 5.11 -25.44 27.49
CA GLY A 91 6.23 -26.31 27.68
C GLY A 91 6.24 -27.52 26.75
N ARG A 92 5.05 -28.08 26.44
CA ARG A 92 4.93 -29.21 25.50
C ARG A 92 5.19 -28.78 24.07
N ILE A 93 4.70 -27.58 23.67
CA ILE A 93 4.93 -27.01 22.34
C ILE A 93 6.41 -26.69 22.13
N ILE A 94 7.09 -26.13 23.13
CA ILE A 94 8.53 -25.89 23.07
C ILE A 94 9.29 -27.24 22.98
N GLY A 95 8.92 -28.16 23.85
CA GLY A 95 9.58 -29.47 23.99
C GLY A 95 10.99 -29.37 24.58
N ARG A 96 11.62 -30.53 24.82
CA ARG A 96 12.96 -30.59 25.37
C ARG A 96 13.95 -29.87 24.44
N GLU A 97 14.68 -28.90 24.97
CA GLU A 97 15.66 -28.08 24.22
C GLU A 97 15.08 -27.36 22.98
N GLY A 98 13.78 -27.07 22.96
CA GLY A 98 13.11 -26.42 21.82
C GLY A 98 12.93 -27.31 20.59
N ARG A 99 12.99 -28.65 20.75
CA ARG A 99 12.90 -29.58 19.61
C ARG A 99 11.59 -29.52 18.89
N ASN A 100 10.48 -29.44 19.61
CA ASN A 100 9.15 -29.44 18.99
C ASN A 100 8.85 -28.11 18.26
N ILE A 101 9.18 -26.98 18.88
CA ILE A 101 8.98 -25.68 18.26
C ILE A 101 9.80 -25.52 16.98
N ARG A 102 11.08 -25.95 16.99
CA ARG A 102 11.90 -25.94 15.78
C ARG A 102 11.32 -26.81 14.67
N THR A 103 10.77 -27.98 15.02
CA THR A 103 10.10 -28.83 14.02
C THR A 103 8.86 -28.15 13.42
N LEU A 104 8.03 -27.49 14.25
CA LEU A 104 6.89 -26.70 13.80
C LEU A 104 7.33 -25.59 12.84
N GLU A 105 8.32 -24.81 13.23
CA GLU A 105 8.85 -23.70 12.42
C GLU A 105 9.45 -24.18 11.10
N GLN A 106 10.20 -25.26 11.10
CA GLN A 106 10.78 -25.84 9.88
C GLN A 106 9.73 -26.36 8.91
N LEU A 107 8.68 -27.03 9.41
CA LEU A 107 7.65 -27.61 8.55
C LEU A 107 6.64 -26.59 8.02
N THR A 108 6.35 -25.56 8.80
CA THR A 108 5.36 -24.52 8.42
C THR A 108 5.98 -23.30 7.77
N GLY A 109 7.25 -23.01 8.10
CA GLY A 109 7.92 -21.77 7.69
C GLY A 109 7.38 -20.54 8.42
N ILE A 110 6.77 -20.70 9.59
CA ILE A 110 6.18 -19.67 10.46
C ILE A 110 6.92 -19.64 11.79
N ASN A 111 7.19 -18.47 12.32
CA ASN A 111 7.78 -18.30 13.63
C ASN A 111 6.72 -18.45 14.73
N PHE A 112 7.02 -19.24 15.75
CA PHE A 112 6.17 -19.46 16.91
C PHE A 112 6.73 -18.67 18.09
N ILE A 113 6.09 -17.57 18.45
CA ILE A 113 6.50 -16.71 19.56
C ILE A 113 5.73 -17.14 20.81
N ILE A 114 6.47 -17.64 21.79
CA ILE A 114 5.96 -18.04 23.10
C ILE A 114 6.58 -17.12 24.13
N ASP A 115 5.81 -16.14 24.56
CA ASP A 115 6.19 -15.12 25.53
C ASP A 115 5.41 -15.28 26.85
N ASP A 116 5.45 -14.26 27.70
CA ASP A 116 4.74 -14.22 28.97
C ASP A 116 3.23 -14.00 28.84
N THR A 117 2.69 -13.83 27.63
CA THR A 117 1.25 -13.70 27.39
C THR A 117 0.54 -14.97 27.89
N PRO A 118 -0.40 -14.88 28.85
CA PRO A 118 -1.06 -16.05 29.42
C PRO A 118 -1.82 -16.83 28.33
N GLU A 119 -1.70 -18.17 28.40
CA GLU A 119 -2.52 -19.08 27.60
C GLU A 119 -2.59 -18.77 26.09
N ALA A 120 -1.50 -18.25 25.51
CA ALA A 120 -1.45 -17.91 24.09
C ALA A 120 -0.10 -18.22 23.44
N VAL A 121 -0.14 -18.51 22.16
CA VAL A 121 1.02 -18.60 21.25
C VAL A 121 0.76 -17.70 20.06
N ILE A 122 1.75 -16.89 19.72
CA ILE A 122 1.70 -15.97 18.60
C ILE A 122 2.40 -16.61 17.41
N LEU A 123 1.70 -16.70 16.27
CA LEU A 123 2.22 -17.17 15.00
C LEU A 123 2.57 -15.97 14.13
N SER A 124 3.82 -15.79 13.74
CA SER A 124 4.30 -14.67 12.96
C SER A 124 4.87 -15.11 11.63
N GLY A 125 4.37 -14.56 10.54
CA GLY A 125 4.86 -14.79 9.18
C GLY A 125 4.08 -14.07 8.12
N TYR A 126 4.72 -13.75 7.02
CA TYR A 126 4.13 -12.99 5.91
C TYR A 126 3.06 -13.77 5.14
N ASP A 127 3.25 -15.07 4.98
CA ASP A 127 2.37 -15.93 4.18
C ASP A 127 1.14 -16.32 5.00
N ALA A 128 0.00 -15.73 4.69
CA ALA A 128 -1.27 -16.00 5.37
C ALA A 128 -1.71 -17.46 5.27
N MET A 129 -1.45 -18.15 4.14
CA MET A 129 -1.74 -19.58 4.00
C MET A 129 -0.88 -20.42 4.94
N LYS A 130 0.41 -20.13 5.03
CA LYS A 130 1.31 -20.85 5.94
C LYS A 130 0.94 -20.60 7.39
N ARG A 131 0.54 -19.37 7.75
CA ARG A 131 0.03 -19.08 9.10
C ARG A 131 -1.22 -19.88 9.42
N GLU A 132 -2.16 -20.00 8.47
CA GLU A 132 -3.37 -20.78 8.65
C GLU A 132 -3.07 -22.27 8.80
N ILE A 133 -2.14 -22.83 8.02
CA ILE A 133 -1.65 -24.19 8.20
C ILE A 133 -1.04 -24.38 9.58
N ALA A 134 -0.21 -23.45 10.02
CA ALA A 134 0.40 -23.50 11.34
C ALA A 134 -0.63 -23.42 12.47
N ARG A 135 -1.64 -22.54 12.33
CA ARG A 135 -2.74 -22.40 13.28
C ARG A 135 -3.54 -23.69 13.41
N ILE A 136 -4.00 -24.25 12.31
CA ILE A 136 -4.80 -25.51 12.29
C ILE A 136 -3.96 -26.68 12.84
N ALA A 137 -2.68 -26.78 12.46
CA ALA A 137 -1.81 -27.82 12.95
C ALA A 137 -1.61 -27.73 14.48
N LEU A 138 -1.39 -26.52 15.00
CA LEU A 138 -1.22 -26.28 16.43
C LEU A 138 -2.54 -26.59 17.19
N GLU A 139 -3.68 -26.15 16.73
CA GLU A 139 -4.98 -26.47 17.33
C GLU A 139 -5.23 -27.98 17.41
N LYS A 140 -4.91 -28.71 16.32
CA LYS A 140 -5.01 -30.18 16.32
C LYS A 140 -4.06 -30.84 17.33
N LEU A 141 -2.85 -30.32 17.48
CA LEU A 141 -1.89 -30.78 18.48
C LEU A 141 -2.35 -30.51 19.91
N ILE A 142 -2.97 -29.37 20.16
CA ILE A 142 -3.54 -29.00 21.44
C ILE A 142 -4.68 -29.96 21.82
N ILE A 143 -5.59 -30.23 20.90
CA ILE A 143 -6.70 -31.17 21.12
C ILE A 143 -6.20 -32.60 21.34
N ASP A 144 -5.20 -33.04 20.57
CA ASP A 144 -4.60 -34.37 20.71
C ASP A 144 -3.77 -34.53 21.99
N GLY A 145 -3.21 -33.44 22.52
CA GLY A 145 -2.41 -33.41 23.73
C GLY A 145 -1.01 -34.03 23.61
N ARG A 146 -0.68 -34.62 22.47
CA ARG A 146 0.64 -35.26 22.21
C ARG A 146 1.45 -34.40 21.25
N VAL A 147 2.51 -33.77 21.78
CA VAL A 147 3.40 -32.92 21.00
C VAL A 147 4.78 -33.57 20.93
N HIS A 148 5.08 -34.19 19.79
CA HIS A 148 6.39 -34.75 19.46
C HIS A 148 6.60 -34.68 17.93
N PRO A 149 7.84 -34.69 17.41
CA PRO A 149 8.13 -34.40 16.00
C PRO A 149 7.32 -35.21 15.00
N ALA A 150 7.21 -36.52 15.13
CA ALA A 150 6.43 -37.34 14.19
C ALA A 150 4.92 -36.98 14.20
N ARG A 151 4.37 -36.59 15.35
CA ARG A 151 2.97 -36.15 15.45
C ARG A 151 2.78 -34.76 14.86
N ILE A 152 3.78 -33.89 15.01
CA ILE A 152 3.81 -32.57 14.40
C ILE A 152 3.76 -32.69 12.87
N GLU A 153 4.60 -33.55 12.28
CA GLU A 153 4.59 -33.80 10.82
C GLU A 153 3.21 -34.26 10.35
N GLU A 154 2.60 -35.21 11.04
CA GLU A 154 1.28 -35.72 10.72
C GLU A 154 0.20 -34.62 10.77
N MET A 155 0.22 -33.78 11.80
CA MET A 155 -0.75 -32.71 11.97
C MET A 155 -0.55 -31.56 10.96
N VAL A 156 0.67 -31.24 10.62
CA VAL A 156 0.98 -30.27 9.57
C VAL A 156 0.50 -30.76 8.20
N GLU A 157 0.72 -32.05 7.89
CA GLU A 157 0.20 -32.61 6.63
C GLU A 157 -1.35 -32.65 6.58
N LYS A 158 -1.99 -32.95 7.68
CA LYS A 158 -3.45 -32.87 7.79
C LYS A 158 -3.94 -31.43 7.60
N ALA A 159 -3.29 -30.47 8.23
CA ALA A 159 -3.61 -29.05 8.10
C ALA A 159 -3.43 -28.55 6.66
N ARG A 160 -2.37 -28.97 5.96
CA ARG A 160 -2.15 -28.65 4.54
C ARG A 160 -3.30 -29.12 3.65
N LYS A 161 -3.73 -30.37 3.85
CA LYS A 161 -4.86 -30.95 3.09
C LYS A 161 -6.18 -30.24 3.38
N GLU A 162 -6.40 -29.84 4.63
CA GLU A 162 -7.60 -29.11 5.03
C GLU A 162 -7.62 -27.70 4.43
N VAL A 163 -6.53 -26.97 4.48
CA VAL A 163 -6.43 -25.65 3.82
C VAL A 163 -6.61 -25.76 2.31
N GLU A 164 -6.07 -26.79 1.68
CA GLU A 164 -6.28 -27.01 0.24
C GLU A 164 -7.74 -27.34 -0.09
N SER A 165 -8.45 -28.08 0.78
CA SER A 165 -9.91 -28.30 0.63
C SER A 165 -10.69 -27.00 0.77
N ILE A 166 -10.38 -26.18 1.77
CA ILE A 166 -11.00 -24.88 1.98
C ILE A 166 -10.76 -23.96 0.76
N ILE A 167 -9.55 -23.92 0.22
CA ILE A 167 -9.23 -23.15 -0.98
C ILE A 167 -10.09 -23.58 -2.16
N LYS A 168 -10.28 -24.88 -2.34
CA LYS A 168 -11.12 -25.39 -3.42
C LYS A 168 -12.59 -25.02 -3.23
N GLU A 169 -13.13 -25.23 -2.05
CA GLU A 169 -14.51 -24.91 -1.68
C GLU A 169 -14.81 -23.42 -1.85
N GLU A 170 -13.91 -22.52 -1.37
CA GLU A 170 -14.06 -21.09 -1.52
C GLU A 170 -13.97 -20.63 -2.99
N GLY A 171 -13.10 -21.26 -3.77
CA GLY A 171 -12.99 -20.99 -5.20
C GLY A 171 -14.24 -21.43 -5.97
N GLU A 172 -14.83 -22.57 -5.64
CA GLU A 172 -16.10 -23.06 -6.21
C GLU A 172 -17.27 -22.15 -5.80
N SER A 173 -17.34 -21.72 -4.54
CA SER A 173 -18.33 -20.77 -4.04
C SER A 173 -18.25 -19.43 -4.78
N ALA A 174 -17.07 -18.87 -4.91
CA ALA A 174 -16.86 -17.63 -5.65
C ALA A 174 -17.25 -17.74 -7.14
N SER A 175 -16.95 -18.87 -7.78
CA SER A 175 -17.36 -19.15 -9.16
C SER A 175 -18.89 -19.21 -9.28
N PHE A 176 -19.57 -19.83 -8.33
CA PHE A 176 -21.02 -19.93 -8.29
C PHE A 176 -21.69 -18.58 -8.05
N GLU A 177 -21.21 -17.80 -7.07
CA GLU A 177 -21.75 -16.48 -6.72
C GLU A 177 -21.62 -15.46 -7.86
N THR A 178 -20.52 -15.53 -8.60
CA THR A 178 -20.27 -14.64 -9.76
C THR A 178 -20.97 -15.11 -11.05
N GLY A 179 -21.60 -16.30 -11.05
CA GLY A 179 -22.25 -16.88 -12.22
C GLY A 179 -21.29 -17.32 -13.33
N VAL A 180 -20.00 -17.41 -13.04
CA VAL A 180 -18.98 -17.86 -14.00
C VAL A 180 -18.77 -19.35 -13.86
N HIS A 181 -19.24 -20.14 -14.83
CA HIS A 181 -19.18 -21.59 -14.81
C HIS A 181 -18.12 -22.14 -15.77
N GLY A 182 -17.66 -23.35 -15.51
CA GLY A 182 -16.72 -24.03 -16.39
C GLY A 182 -15.27 -23.56 -16.30
N LEU A 183 -14.90 -22.95 -15.18
CA LEU A 183 -13.51 -22.55 -14.93
C LEU A 183 -12.59 -23.76 -14.81
N HIS A 184 -11.39 -23.63 -15.35
CA HIS A 184 -10.34 -24.63 -15.16
C HIS A 184 -10.02 -24.80 -13.66
N PRO A 185 -9.76 -26.01 -13.14
CA PRO A 185 -9.49 -26.26 -11.71
C PRO A 185 -8.40 -25.36 -11.11
N GLU A 186 -7.35 -25.03 -11.88
CA GLU A 186 -6.30 -24.12 -11.44
C GLU A 186 -6.79 -22.68 -11.22
N LEU A 187 -7.77 -22.22 -12.00
CA LEU A 187 -8.39 -20.91 -11.80
C LEU A 187 -9.28 -20.89 -10.55
N ILE A 188 -10.04 -21.97 -10.32
CA ILE A 188 -10.84 -22.15 -9.09
C ILE A 188 -9.91 -22.10 -7.87
N ARG A 189 -8.77 -22.79 -7.93
CA ARG A 189 -7.77 -22.77 -6.87
C ARG A 189 -7.17 -21.40 -6.67
N LEU A 190 -6.92 -20.65 -7.74
CA LEU A 190 -6.41 -19.28 -7.65
C LEU A 190 -7.43 -18.34 -6.99
N LEU A 191 -8.71 -18.45 -7.35
CA LEU A 191 -9.80 -17.71 -6.73
C LEU A 191 -9.89 -18.01 -5.22
N GLY A 192 -9.87 -19.28 -4.83
CA GLY A 192 -9.93 -19.67 -3.42
C GLY A 192 -8.74 -19.16 -2.60
N LYS A 193 -7.55 -19.08 -3.19
CA LYS A 193 -6.37 -18.47 -2.54
C LYS A 193 -6.56 -16.99 -2.22
N MET A 194 -7.44 -16.29 -2.92
CA MET A 194 -7.72 -14.88 -2.64
C MET A 194 -8.31 -14.65 -1.25
N LYS A 195 -8.93 -15.66 -0.62
CA LYS A 195 -9.36 -15.62 0.77
C LYS A 195 -8.22 -15.27 1.74
N TYR A 196 -7.01 -15.73 1.44
CA TYR A 196 -5.81 -15.53 2.25
C TYR A 196 -4.94 -14.38 1.77
N ARG A 197 -5.38 -13.62 0.76
CA ARG A 197 -4.66 -12.47 0.26
C ARG A 197 -4.96 -11.26 1.13
N THR A 198 -3.95 -10.80 1.86
CA THR A 198 -3.95 -9.48 2.46
C THR A 198 -3.76 -8.44 1.36
N SER A 199 -4.75 -7.58 1.20
CA SER A 199 -4.74 -6.50 0.21
C SER A 199 -3.67 -5.46 0.53
#